data_2589d208e51df8f01ce4346a943b1dd2
#
_entry.id   2589d208e51df8f01ce4346a943b1dd2
#
_cell.length_a   1.000
_cell.length_b   1.000
_cell.length_c   1.000
_cell.angle_alpha   90.00
_cell.angle_beta   90.00
_cell.angle_gamma   90.00
#
_symmetry.space_group_name_H-M   'P 1'
#
loop_
_entity.id
_entity.type
_entity.pdbx_description
1 polymer ?
#
loop_
_entity_poly.entity_id
_entity_poly.type
_entity_poly.pdbx_seq_one_letter_code
_entity_poly.pdbx_strand_id
1 'polypeptide(L)'
;MVGDELSRDRSFNESLLKNLTGGDEVRARQPREQFINFSPTHTLWMFGNHKPRISGTDEGIWRRIKLIPFEYKIPDEDLRDQSEMKEEFQKEFSGILNWAIDGYQKYKKEGAQEPKSVKDATKEYKDDSDTLGRFMEECCKESKLSVATTELYQTYNSWCTNNSEKSQYKYKRGFTTALKIRGLKVKEGTARMTFLEGYELLYQIGESPFGDSTDF
;
A
#
# COMPACT_ATOMS: atom_id res chain seq x y z
N MET A 1 -7.41 -6.91 18.05
CA MET A 1 -8.41 -5.89 17.62
C MET A 1 -8.86 -6.30 16.23
N VAL A 2 -10.12 -6.70 16.09
CA VAL A 2 -10.70 -7.09 14.80
C VAL A 2 -11.19 -5.80 14.16
N GLY A 3 -10.64 -5.44 13.01
CA GLY A 3 -11.10 -4.28 12.27
C GLY A 3 -12.33 -4.63 11.43
N ASP A 4 -13.28 -3.71 11.36
CA ASP A 4 -14.40 -3.79 10.42
C ASP A 4 -13.92 -3.88 8.98
N GLU A 5 -14.77 -4.45 8.11
CA GLU A 5 -14.54 -4.56 6.67
C GLU A 5 -14.02 -3.25 6.07
N LEU A 6 -12.82 -3.31 5.51
CA LEU A 6 -12.19 -2.15 4.89
C LEU A 6 -12.93 -1.80 3.59
N SER A 7 -13.62 -0.67 3.58
CA SER A 7 -14.23 -0.15 2.36
C SER A 7 -13.13 0.24 1.35
N ARG A 8 -13.41 0.04 0.05
CA ARG A 8 -12.49 0.23 -1.10
C ARG A 8 -11.75 1.57 -1.13
N ASP A 9 -12.30 2.62 -0.51
CA ASP A 9 -11.80 4.00 -0.58
C ASP A 9 -11.04 4.50 0.66
N ARG A 10 -10.85 3.66 1.67
CA ARG A 10 -10.12 4.09 2.86
C ARG A 10 -8.62 4.04 2.62
N SER A 11 -7.98 5.19 2.74
CA SER A 11 -6.53 5.27 2.82
C SER A 11 -6.06 4.88 4.22
N PHE A 12 -4.93 4.21 4.28
CA PHE A 12 -4.28 3.81 5.52
C PHE A 12 -3.77 5.04 6.28
N ASN A 13 -4.02 5.10 7.58
CA ASN A 13 -3.33 6.09 8.42
C ASN A 13 -1.92 5.57 8.75
N GLU A 14 -0.97 5.88 7.86
CA GLU A 14 0.40 5.42 7.94
C GLU A 14 1.11 5.87 9.23
N SER A 15 0.82 7.09 9.70
CA SER A 15 1.37 7.61 10.95
C SER A 15 0.89 6.79 12.14
N LEU A 16 -0.40 6.49 12.21
CA LEU A 16 -0.98 5.67 13.26
C LEU A 16 -0.39 4.25 13.25
N LEU A 17 -0.26 3.65 12.06
CA LEU A 17 0.34 2.32 11.94
C LEU A 17 1.80 2.31 12.42
N LYS A 18 2.58 3.32 12.03
CA LYS A 18 3.98 3.47 12.48
C LYS A 18 4.06 3.59 14.01
N ASN A 19 3.18 4.38 14.61
CA ASN A 19 3.14 4.55 16.07
C ASN A 19 2.75 3.25 16.79
N LEU A 20 1.72 2.54 16.30
CA LEU A 20 1.25 1.29 16.92
C LEU A 20 2.23 0.11 16.76
N THR A 21 3.13 0.16 15.79
CA THR A 21 4.08 -0.93 15.48
C THR A 21 5.55 -0.52 15.66
N GLY A 22 5.80 0.70 16.11
CA GLY A 22 7.16 1.26 16.24
C GLY A 22 7.88 0.88 17.52
N GLY A 23 7.15 0.43 18.54
CA GLY A 23 7.69 0.19 19.88
C GLY A 23 7.78 1.45 20.73
N ASP A 24 7.41 2.61 20.21
CA ASP A 24 7.34 3.86 20.97
C ASP A 24 6.11 3.91 21.87
N GLU A 25 6.16 4.73 22.93
CA GLU A 25 4.99 4.99 23.78
C GLU A 25 3.89 5.71 22.99
N VAL A 26 2.70 5.18 23.09
CA VAL A 26 1.48 5.78 22.51
C VAL A 26 0.69 6.46 23.60
N ARG A 27 0.34 7.73 23.36
CA ARG A 27 -0.52 8.50 24.24
C ARG A 27 -1.96 8.43 23.77
N ALA A 28 -2.84 7.89 24.60
CA ALA A 28 -4.26 7.76 24.31
C ALA A 28 -5.12 8.17 25.49
N ARG A 29 -6.40 8.45 25.25
CA ARG A 29 -7.40 8.67 26.31
C ARG A 29 -8.76 8.21 25.86
N GLN A 30 -9.56 7.75 26.79
CA GLN A 30 -11.00 7.63 26.57
C GLN A 30 -11.67 9.02 26.68
N PRO A 31 -12.84 9.22 26.06
CA PRO A 31 -13.58 10.45 26.20
C PRO A 31 -13.83 10.76 27.70
N ARG A 32 -13.48 11.98 28.13
CA ARG A 32 -13.59 12.49 29.52
C ARG A 32 -12.66 11.87 30.55
N GLU A 33 -11.67 11.07 30.14
CA GLU A 33 -10.64 10.51 31.00
C GLU A 33 -9.29 11.21 30.84
N GLN A 34 -8.35 10.91 31.73
CA GLN A 34 -6.98 11.43 31.65
C GLN A 34 -6.19 10.68 30.56
N PHE A 35 -5.15 11.32 30.06
CA PHE A 35 -4.25 10.67 29.13
C PHE A 35 -3.45 9.56 29.83
N ILE A 36 -3.36 8.42 29.16
CA ILE A 36 -2.49 7.31 29.54
C ILE A 36 -1.40 7.14 28.48
N ASN A 37 -0.19 6.83 28.90
CA ASN A 37 0.88 6.40 28.02
C ASN A 37 1.02 4.89 28.16
N PHE A 38 1.16 4.20 27.04
CA PHE A 38 1.38 2.76 27.01
C PHE A 38 2.29 2.38 25.86
N SER A 39 3.09 1.33 26.05
CA SER A 39 3.86 0.71 24.96
C SER A 39 3.01 -0.39 24.31
N PRO A 40 2.77 -0.34 23.00
CA PRO A 40 2.02 -1.39 22.30
C PRO A 40 2.71 -2.75 22.43
N THR A 41 1.98 -3.74 22.92
CA THR A 41 2.47 -5.14 23.06
C THR A 41 1.73 -6.11 22.15
N HIS A 42 0.86 -5.59 21.29
CA HIS A 42 0.00 -6.37 20.40
C HIS A 42 0.54 -6.41 18.97
N THR A 43 0.16 -7.44 18.25
CA THR A 43 0.31 -7.51 16.79
C THR A 43 -1.02 -7.08 16.16
N LEU A 44 -0.95 -6.19 15.18
CA LEU A 44 -2.14 -5.73 14.47
C LEU A 44 -2.47 -6.70 13.33
N TRP A 45 -3.68 -7.23 13.34
CA TRP A 45 -4.23 -8.05 12.27
C TRP A 45 -5.41 -7.34 11.65
N MET A 46 -5.44 -7.31 10.32
CA MET A 46 -6.51 -6.70 9.56
C MET A 46 -7.00 -7.70 8.52
N PHE A 47 -8.31 -7.77 8.37
CA PHE A 47 -8.99 -8.65 7.41
C PHE A 47 -9.83 -7.78 6.48
N GLY A 48 -9.93 -8.15 5.23
CA GLY A 48 -10.78 -7.45 4.29
C GLY A 48 -10.65 -8.03 2.87
N ASN A 49 -11.69 -7.80 2.09
CA ASN A 49 -11.75 -8.22 0.69
C ASN A 49 -10.94 -7.29 -0.23
N HIS A 50 -10.55 -6.12 0.26
CA HIS A 50 -9.83 -5.11 -0.51
C HIS A 50 -8.56 -4.67 0.21
N LYS A 51 -7.48 -4.55 -0.57
CA LYS A 51 -6.23 -3.96 -0.09
C LYS A 51 -6.46 -2.46 0.18
N PRO A 52 -6.20 -1.94 1.40
CA PRO A 52 -6.33 -0.50 1.67
C PRO A 52 -5.29 0.30 0.88
N ARG A 53 -5.62 1.51 0.49
CA ARG A 53 -4.67 2.36 -0.24
C ARG A 53 -3.56 2.85 0.69
N ILE A 54 -2.32 2.65 0.26
CA ILE A 54 -1.11 3.16 0.91
C ILE A 54 -0.50 4.17 -0.05
N SER A 55 -0.41 5.42 0.39
CA SER A 55 0.10 6.51 -0.46
C SER A 55 1.62 6.69 -0.37
N GLY A 56 2.24 6.12 0.65
CA GLY A 56 3.68 6.25 0.86
C GLY A 56 4.48 5.16 0.16
N THR A 57 5.52 5.59 -0.56
CA THR A 57 6.59 4.70 -1.04
C THR A 57 7.67 4.47 0.01
N ASP A 58 7.44 4.97 1.23
CA ASP A 58 8.38 4.90 2.34
C ASP A 58 8.59 3.45 2.81
N GLU A 59 9.83 2.99 2.74
CA GLU A 59 10.25 1.68 3.25
C GLU A 59 9.83 1.47 4.72
N GLY A 60 9.72 2.56 5.49
CA GLY A 60 9.27 2.52 6.88
C GLY A 60 7.88 1.94 7.07
N ILE A 61 6.95 2.11 6.12
CA ILE A 61 5.62 1.52 6.17
C ILE A 61 5.62 0.08 5.65
N TRP A 62 6.29 -0.16 4.51
CA TRP A 62 6.26 -1.45 3.83
C TRP A 62 6.94 -2.58 4.61
N ARG A 63 8.00 -2.30 5.38
CA ARG A 63 8.62 -3.30 6.26
C ARG A 63 7.71 -3.81 7.38
N ARG A 64 6.62 -3.07 7.69
CA ARG A 64 5.64 -3.39 8.74
C ARG A 64 4.43 -4.14 8.23
N ILE A 65 4.22 -4.14 6.93
CA ILE A 65 3.06 -4.76 6.29
C ILE A 65 3.47 -6.12 5.76
N LYS A 66 2.65 -7.11 6.05
CA LYS A 66 2.75 -8.47 5.53
C LYS A 66 1.39 -8.85 4.99
N LEU A 67 1.27 -8.93 3.68
CA LEU A 67 0.05 -9.36 3.02
C LEU A 67 0.03 -10.89 2.96
N ILE A 68 -0.94 -11.50 3.65
CA ILE A 68 -1.17 -12.93 3.61
C ILE A 68 -2.32 -13.18 2.65
N PRO A 69 -2.06 -13.72 1.43
CA PRO A 69 -3.11 -13.95 0.46
C PRO A 69 -3.94 -15.19 0.84
N PHE A 70 -5.28 -15.06 0.79
CA PHE A 70 -6.24 -16.15 0.89
C PHE A 70 -6.96 -16.25 -0.44
N GLU A 71 -6.40 -17.00 -1.37
CA GLU A 71 -6.86 -17.07 -2.76
C GLU A 71 -7.88 -18.20 -3.00
N TYR A 72 -7.96 -19.15 -2.07
CA TYR A 72 -8.89 -20.26 -2.21
C TYR A 72 -10.33 -19.80 -2.01
N LYS A 73 -11.14 -20.01 -3.04
CA LYS A 73 -12.58 -19.77 -3.00
C LYS A 73 -13.26 -21.09 -2.62
N ILE A 74 -13.96 -21.08 -1.49
CA ILE A 74 -14.73 -22.24 -1.03
C ILE A 74 -15.88 -22.46 -2.02
N PRO A 75 -16.03 -23.66 -2.61
CA PRO A 75 -17.17 -24.00 -3.45
C PRO A 75 -18.50 -23.88 -2.68
N ASP A 76 -19.59 -23.53 -3.39
CA ASP A 76 -20.89 -23.36 -2.74
C ASP A 76 -21.39 -24.63 -2.05
N GLU A 77 -21.00 -25.79 -2.54
CA GLU A 77 -21.29 -27.11 -1.96
C GLU A 77 -20.54 -27.41 -0.65
N ASP A 78 -19.43 -26.73 -0.41
CA ASP A 78 -18.62 -26.85 0.81
C ASP A 78 -18.93 -25.75 1.83
N LEU A 79 -19.84 -24.82 1.51
CA LEU A 79 -20.24 -23.78 2.44
C LEU A 79 -20.97 -24.39 3.63
N ARG A 80 -20.50 -24.08 4.82
CA ARG A 80 -21.07 -24.52 6.09
C ARG A 80 -21.57 -23.35 6.91
N ASP A 81 -22.53 -23.62 7.77
CA ASP A 81 -22.97 -22.63 8.74
C ASP A 81 -21.85 -22.28 9.74
N GLN A 82 -21.76 -21.01 10.09
CA GLN A 82 -20.70 -20.53 10.98
C GLN A 82 -20.80 -21.15 12.38
N SER A 83 -22.01 -21.49 12.85
CA SER A 83 -22.22 -22.13 14.14
C SER A 83 -21.71 -23.56 14.15
N GLU A 84 -21.95 -24.31 13.08
CA GLU A 84 -21.44 -25.69 12.92
C GLU A 84 -19.92 -25.73 12.89
N MET A 85 -19.30 -24.83 12.11
CA MET A 85 -17.83 -24.70 12.07
C MET A 85 -17.24 -24.38 13.44
N LYS A 86 -17.90 -23.49 14.21
CA LYS A 86 -17.46 -23.13 15.54
C LYS A 86 -17.49 -24.31 16.50
N GLU A 87 -18.54 -25.14 16.44
CA GLU A 87 -18.64 -26.34 17.24
C GLU A 87 -17.57 -27.39 16.87
N GLU A 88 -17.25 -27.54 15.60
CA GLU A 88 -16.14 -28.41 15.14
C GLU A 88 -14.81 -27.92 15.69
N PHE A 89 -14.49 -26.64 15.53
CA PHE A 89 -13.24 -26.09 16.06
C PHE A 89 -13.13 -26.21 17.58
N GLN A 90 -14.25 -26.14 18.33
CA GLN A 90 -14.22 -26.36 19.77
C GLN A 90 -13.73 -27.77 20.15
N LYS A 91 -14.09 -28.78 19.35
CA LYS A 91 -13.62 -30.17 19.57
C LYS A 91 -12.13 -30.34 19.29
N GLU A 92 -11.57 -29.46 18.46
CA GLU A 92 -10.16 -29.49 18.02
C GLU A 92 -9.25 -28.51 18.77
N PHE A 93 -9.76 -27.74 19.75
CA PHE A 93 -8.98 -26.70 20.42
C PHE A 93 -7.65 -27.16 21.00
N SER A 94 -7.57 -28.40 21.53
CA SER A 94 -6.32 -28.97 22.03
C SER A 94 -5.28 -29.18 20.92
N GLY A 95 -5.73 -29.64 19.75
CA GLY A 95 -4.89 -29.80 18.56
C GLY A 95 -4.41 -28.44 18.01
N ILE A 96 -5.32 -27.47 17.92
CA ILE A 96 -5.01 -26.10 17.51
C ILE A 96 -4.00 -25.44 18.45
N LEU A 97 -4.16 -25.64 19.78
CA LEU A 97 -3.20 -25.14 20.76
C LEU A 97 -1.82 -25.77 20.61
N ASN A 98 -1.75 -27.09 20.43
CA ASN A 98 -0.47 -27.78 20.20
C ASN A 98 0.22 -27.27 18.93
N TRP A 99 -0.53 -27.13 17.84
CA TRP A 99 -0.01 -26.53 16.60
C TRP A 99 0.55 -25.12 16.83
N ALA A 100 -0.14 -24.27 17.59
CA ALA A 100 0.31 -22.94 17.92
C ALA A 100 1.59 -22.94 18.79
N ILE A 101 1.69 -23.88 19.76
CA ILE A 101 2.88 -24.07 20.61
C ILE A 101 4.08 -24.51 19.76
N ASP A 102 3.90 -25.48 18.87
CA ASP A 102 4.94 -25.95 17.96
C ASP A 102 5.42 -24.82 17.03
N GLY A 103 4.49 -24.04 16.50
CA GLY A 103 4.79 -22.86 15.70
C GLY A 103 5.60 -21.82 16.49
N TYR A 104 5.24 -21.57 17.74
CA TYR A 104 5.98 -20.66 18.61
C TYR A 104 7.39 -21.17 18.95
N GLN A 105 7.55 -22.46 19.22
CA GLN A 105 8.87 -23.06 19.47
C GLN A 105 9.77 -22.95 18.24
N LYS A 106 9.23 -23.20 17.06
CA LYS A 106 9.91 -23.03 15.78
C LYS A 106 10.32 -21.56 15.56
N TYR A 107 9.42 -20.64 15.81
CA TYR A 107 9.71 -19.21 15.75
C TYR A 107 10.85 -18.81 16.70
N LYS A 108 10.85 -19.30 17.94
CA LYS A 108 11.94 -19.01 18.90
C LYS A 108 13.29 -19.54 18.44
N LYS A 109 13.32 -20.65 17.74
CA LYS A 109 14.55 -21.31 17.28
C LYS A 109 15.09 -20.70 15.98
N GLU A 110 14.21 -20.38 15.04
CA GLU A 110 14.56 -20.04 13.67
C GLU A 110 14.27 -18.56 13.31
N GLY A 111 13.60 -17.83 14.20
CA GLY A 111 13.09 -16.49 13.92
C GLY A 111 11.84 -16.50 13.02
N ALA A 112 11.36 -15.32 12.67
CA ALA A 112 10.24 -15.16 11.75
C ALA A 112 10.70 -15.46 10.32
N GLN A 113 10.36 -16.65 9.81
CA GLN A 113 10.57 -17.01 8.42
C GLN A 113 9.37 -16.52 7.59
N GLU A 114 9.61 -15.58 6.71
CA GLU A 114 8.56 -15.06 5.83
C GLU A 114 8.40 -15.97 4.60
N PRO A 115 7.23 -16.62 4.41
CA PRO A 115 6.98 -17.46 3.25
C PRO A 115 7.10 -16.68 1.94
N LYS A 116 7.50 -17.37 0.86
CA LYS A 116 7.63 -16.75 -0.46
C LYS A 116 6.31 -16.12 -0.93
N SER A 117 5.17 -16.79 -0.73
CA SER A 117 3.85 -16.27 -1.08
C SER A 117 3.53 -14.92 -0.42
N VAL A 118 3.91 -14.75 0.86
CA VAL A 118 3.73 -13.49 1.60
C VAL A 118 4.66 -12.39 1.07
N LYS A 119 5.92 -12.75 0.76
CA LYS A 119 6.89 -11.81 0.16
C LYS A 119 6.42 -11.33 -1.19
N ASP A 120 6.01 -12.25 -2.06
CA ASP A 120 5.59 -11.95 -3.42
C ASP A 120 4.31 -11.10 -3.41
N ALA A 121 3.30 -11.49 -2.62
CA ALA A 121 2.05 -10.74 -2.47
C ALA A 121 2.26 -9.34 -1.87
N THR A 122 3.17 -9.21 -0.88
CA THR A 122 3.49 -7.91 -0.28
C THR A 122 4.23 -7.01 -1.27
N LYS A 123 5.13 -7.59 -2.08
CA LYS A 123 5.84 -6.87 -3.13
C LYS A 123 4.88 -6.37 -4.20
N GLU A 124 4.03 -7.25 -4.72
CA GLU A 124 3.00 -6.88 -5.69
C GLU A 124 2.12 -5.75 -5.17
N TYR A 125 1.66 -5.85 -3.93
CA TYR A 125 0.86 -4.78 -3.31
C TYR A 125 1.61 -3.45 -3.22
N LYS A 126 2.93 -3.48 -2.93
CA LYS A 126 3.77 -2.28 -2.93
C LYS A 126 3.88 -1.68 -4.33
N ASP A 127 4.14 -2.51 -5.33
CA ASP A 127 4.29 -2.09 -6.72
C ASP A 127 2.96 -1.52 -7.25
N ASP A 128 1.82 -2.16 -6.97
CA ASP A 128 0.47 -1.66 -7.28
C ASP A 128 0.16 -0.31 -6.63
N SER A 129 0.65 -0.11 -5.39
CA SER A 129 0.43 1.13 -4.64
C SER A 129 1.29 2.29 -5.14
N ASP A 130 2.33 2.01 -5.93
CA ASP A 130 3.24 3.01 -6.45
C ASP A 130 2.74 3.62 -7.78
N THR A 131 1.70 4.43 -7.71
CA THR A 131 1.13 5.07 -8.91
C THR A 131 2.12 6.00 -9.62
N LEU A 132 3.04 6.64 -8.88
CA LEU A 132 4.06 7.50 -9.51
C LEU A 132 5.11 6.67 -10.24
N GLY A 133 5.53 5.53 -9.69
CA GLY A 133 6.47 4.61 -10.36
C GLY A 133 5.89 4.09 -11.66
N ARG A 134 4.67 3.55 -11.60
CA ARG A 134 3.96 3.05 -12.80
C ARG A 134 3.80 4.13 -13.86
N PHE A 135 3.39 5.36 -13.47
CA PHE A 135 3.32 6.48 -14.39
C PHE A 135 4.68 6.77 -15.04
N MET A 136 5.76 6.79 -14.27
CA MET A 136 7.11 7.04 -14.81
C MET A 136 7.54 5.93 -15.78
N GLU A 137 7.23 4.68 -15.51
CA GLU A 137 7.55 3.54 -16.37
C GLU A 137 6.72 3.54 -17.67
N GLU A 138 5.43 3.88 -17.59
CA GLU A 138 4.52 3.82 -18.73
C GLU A 138 4.55 5.06 -19.62
N CYS A 139 4.75 6.25 -19.01
CA CYS A 139 4.61 7.52 -19.73
C CYS A 139 5.91 8.30 -19.90
N CYS A 140 7.02 7.88 -19.27
CA CYS A 140 8.28 8.58 -19.34
C CYS A 140 9.40 7.68 -19.83
N LYS A 141 10.36 8.27 -20.54
CA LYS A 141 11.56 7.59 -20.99
C LYS A 141 12.79 8.36 -20.53
N GLU A 142 13.82 7.63 -20.12
CA GLU A 142 15.12 8.24 -19.86
C GLU A 142 15.69 8.84 -21.14
N SER A 143 16.13 10.08 -21.04
CA SER A 143 16.71 10.83 -22.18
C SER A 143 17.73 11.86 -21.68
N LYS A 144 18.31 12.63 -22.61
CA LYS A 144 19.16 13.78 -22.28
C LYS A 144 18.37 15.10 -22.15
N LEU A 145 17.06 15.02 -22.33
CA LEU A 145 16.15 16.17 -22.30
C LEU A 145 15.70 16.47 -20.87
N SER A 146 14.89 17.48 -20.75
CA SER A 146 14.24 17.86 -19.49
C SER A 146 12.79 18.18 -19.78
N VAL A 147 11.89 17.74 -18.93
CA VAL A 147 10.47 17.99 -19.04
C VAL A 147 10.00 18.93 -17.92
N ALA A 148 9.15 19.89 -18.24
CA ALA A 148 8.58 20.79 -17.24
C ALA A 148 7.73 20.02 -16.24
N THR A 149 7.97 20.20 -14.93
CA THR A 149 7.20 19.50 -13.90
C THR A 149 5.71 19.86 -13.93
N THR A 150 5.32 20.97 -14.55
CA THR A 150 3.91 21.33 -14.74
C THR A 150 3.26 20.40 -15.76
N GLU A 151 3.91 20.21 -16.88
CA GLU A 151 3.47 19.31 -17.94
C GLU A 151 3.43 17.86 -17.43
N LEU A 152 4.50 17.43 -16.77
CA LEU A 152 4.58 16.09 -16.17
C LEU A 152 3.45 15.84 -15.15
N TYR A 153 3.11 16.83 -14.33
CA TYR A 153 2.01 16.72 -13.37
C TYR A 153 0.63 16.69 -14.04
N GLN A 154 0.44 17.43 -15.11
CA GLN A 154 -0.81 17.38 -15.90
C GLN A 154 -0.97 16.01 -16.56
N THR A 155 0.09 15.49 -17.20
CA THR A 155 0.09 14.15 -17.79
C THR A 155 -0.16 13.06 -16.74
N TYR A 156 0.46 13.17 -15.56
CA TYR A 156 0.19 12.26 -14.44
C TYR A 156 -1.28 12.25 -14.01
N ASN A 157 -1.92 13.40 -13.90
CA ASN A 157 -3.34 13.47 -13.54
C ASN A 157 -4.24 12.88 -14.64
N SER A 158 -3.93 13.12 -15.92
CA SER A 158 -4.63 12.52 -17.05
C SER A 158 -4.45 11.01 -17.05
N TRP A 159 -3.24 10.51 -16.82
CA TRP A 159 -2.96 9.09 -16.70
C TRP A 159 -3.73 8.45 -15.54
N CYS A 160 -3.76 9.09 -14.37
CA CYS A 160 -4.57 8.63 -13.24
C CYS A 160 -6.05 8.51 -13.61
N THR A 161 -6.61 9.50 -14.31
CA THR A 161 -8.02 9.50 -14.73
C THR A 161 -8.29 8.36 -15.70
N ASN A 162 -7.44 8.16 -16.70
CA ASN A 162 -7.60 7.10 -17.71
C ASN A 162 -7.48 5.70 -17.12
N ASN A 163 -6.66 5.53 -16.09
CA ASN A 163 -6.48 4.26 -15.39
C ASN A 163 -7.46 4.05 -14.21
N SER A 164 -8.48 4.92 -14.06
CA SER A 164 -9.39 4.89 -12.90
C SER A 164 -8.67 4.96 -11.56
N GLU A 165 -7.50 5.58 -11.55
CA GLU A 165 -6.68 5.79 -10.36
C GLU A 165 -7.00 7.14 -9.72
N LYS A 166 -6.89 7.20 -8.40
CA LYS A 166 -6.98 8.47 -7.70
C LYS A 166 -5.60 9.11 -7.59
N SER A 167 -5.45 10.33 -8.11
CA SER A 167 -4.19 11.07 -7.95
C SER A 167 -3.80 11.17 -6.47
N GLN A 168 -2.58 10.75 -6.15
CA GLN A 168 -2.01 10.83 -4.79
C GLN A 168 -1.61 12.27 -4.42
N TYR A 169 -1.43 13.14 -5.41
CA TYR A 169 -0.92 14.49 -5.22
C TYR A 169 -1.99 15.51 -5.57
N LYS A 170 -2.55 16.16 -4.55
CA LYS A 170 -3.56 17.21 -4.74
C LYS A 170 -2.98 18.45 -5.45
N TYR A 171 -1.68 18.71 -5.29
CA TYR A 171 -0.99 19.87 -5.84
C TYR A 171 0.34 19.48 -6.46
N LYS A 172 0.75 20.22 -7.51
CA LYS A 172 2.04 20.06 -8.19
C LYS A 172 3.23 20.04 -7.23
N ARG A 173 3.18 20.85 -6.16
CA ARG A 173 4.26 20.91 -5.16
C ARG A 173 4.51 19.55 -4.51
N GLY A 174 3.45 18.85 -4.11
CA GLY A 174 3.55 17.50 -3.54
C GLY A 174 4.14 16.49 -4.54
N PHE A 175 3.67 16.52 -5.77
CA PHE A 175 4.19 15.71 -6.86
C PHE A 175 5.69 15.96 -7.10
N THR A 176 6.11 17.22 -7.22
CA THR A 176 7.52 17.60 -7.40
C THR A 176 8.39 17.14 -6.22
N THR A 177 7.86 17.23 -4.99
CA THR A 177 8.56 16.72 -3.81
C THR A 177 8.73 15.20 -3.86
N ALA A 178 7.73 14.46 -4.31
CA ALA A 178 7.79 13.01 -4.47
C ALA A 178 8.84 12.58 -5.50
N LEU A 179 8.98 13.31 -6.61
CA LEU A 179 10.07 13.09 -7.58
C LEU A 179 11.45 13.25 -6.92
N LYS A 180 11.64 14.31 -6.13
CA LYS A 180 12.90 14.56 -5.40
C LYS A 180 13.21 13.45 -4.38
N ILE A 181 12.20 13.00 -3.63
CA ILE A 181 12.34 11.91 -2.65
C ILE A 181 12.78 10.62 -3.33
N ARG A 182 12.36 10.36 -4.56
CA ARG A 182 12.81 9.22 -5.39
C ARG A 182 14.23 9.38 -5.93
N GLY A 183 14.92 10.47 -5.61
CA GLY A 183 16.27 10.73 -6.10
C GLY A 183 16.32 11.28 -7.53
N LEU A 184 15.17 11.61 -8.13
CA LEU A 184 15.11 12.21 -9.46
C LEU A 184 15.60 13.66 -9.44
N LYS A 185 16.38 14.04 -10.42
CA LYS A 185 16.99 15.39 -10.48
C LYS A 185 15.97 16.41 -10.97
N VAL A 186 15.48 17.24 -10.04
CA VAL A 186 14.59 18.35 -10.36
C VAL A 186 15.36 19.66 -10.21
N LYS A 187 15.52 20.41 -11.31
CA LYS A 187 16.15 21.72 -11.33
C LYS A 187 15.14 22.85 -11.38
N GLU A 188 15.51 23.98 -10.80
CA GLU A 188 14.79 25.25 -10.95
C GLU A 188 15.34 26.02 -12.15
N GLY A 189 14.44 26.41 -13.04
CA GLY A 189 14.72 27.28 -14.16
C GLY A 189 14.31 28.72 -13.89
N THR A 190 14.30 29.56 -14.93
CA THR A 190 13.81 30.93 -14.86
C THR A 190 12.31 30.96 -14.53
N ALA A 191 11.84 32.08 -13.94
CA ALA A 191 10.43 32.32 -13.61
C ALA A 191 9.78 31.25 -12.67
N ARG A 192 10.53 30.68 -11.73
CA ARG A 192 10.06 29.65 -10.78
C ARG A 192 9.53 28.36 -11.44
N MET A 193 9.89 28.13 -12.68
CA MET A 193 9.62 26.85 -13.34
C MET A 193 10.58 25.79 -12.83
N THR A 194 10.09 24.56 -12.70
CA THR A 194 10.91 23.40 -12.31
C THR A 194 10.86 22.36 -13.41
N PHE A 195 11.98 21.69 -13.62
CA PHE A 195 12.16 20.71 -14.68
C PHE A 195 12.71 19.39 -14.11
N LEU A 196 12.18 18.28 -14.58
CA LEU A 196 12.77 16.97 -14.35
C LEU A 196 13.84 16.72 -15.41
N GLU A 197 15.09 16.51 -14.99
CA GLU A 197 16.21 16.22 -15.89
C GLU A 197 16.34 14.74 -16.18
N GLY A 198 16.79 14.44 -17.37
CA GLY A 198 17.09 13.07 -17.80
C GLY A 198 15.86 12.28 -18.23
N TYR A 199 14.73 12.94 -18.46
CA TYR A 199 13.49 12.31 -18.88
C TYR A 199 12.77 13.11 -19.96
N GLU A 200 12.01 12.40 -20.79
CA GLU A 200 11.05 12.93 -21.75
C GLU A 200 9.72 12.19 -21.59
N LEU A 201 8.61 12.84 -21.93
CA LEU A 201 7.29 12.20 -22.01
C LEU A 201 7.17 11.46 -23.34
N LEU A 202 6.64 10.22 -23.25
CA LEU A 202 6.36 9.39 -24.44
C LEU A 202 5.11 9.87 -25.19
N TYR A 203 4.21 10.60 -24.51
CA TYR A 203 2.95 11.07 -25.05
C TYR A 203 2.74 12.53 -24.68
N GLN A 204 2.20 13.31 -25.60
CA GLN A 204 1.79 14.69 -25.31
C GLN A 204 0.41 14.73 -24.66
N ILE A 205 0.11 15.82 -23.95
CA ILE A 205 -1.20 16.03 -23.30
C ILE A 205 -2.29 15.97 -24.37
N GLY A 206 -3.19 14.96 -24.28
CA GLY A 206 -4.27 14.73 -25.26
C GLY A 206 -4.09 13.51 -26.16
N GLU A 207 -2.91 12.92 -26.22
CA GLU A 207 -2.68 11.64 -26.88
C GLU A 207 -2.86 10.52 -25.84
N SER A 208 -3.85 9.63 -26.06
CA SER A 208 -4.05 8.44 -25.25
C SER A 208 -2.96 7.42 -25.57
N PRO A 209 -2.28 6.81 -24.58
CA PRO A 209 -1.40 5.65 -24.83
C PRO A 209 -2.17 4.43 -25.36
N PHE A 210 -3.48 4.44 -25.20
CA PHE A 210 -4.41 3.47 -25.80
C PHE A 210 -5.12 4.21 -26.93
N GLY A 211 -4.63 4.04 -28.18
CA GLY A 211 -5.20 4.70 -29.36
C GLY A 211 -6.71 4.74 -29.33
N ASP A 212 -7.30 5.82 -29.86
CA ASP A 212 -8.75 5.95 -30.02
C ASP A 212 -9.31 4.68 -30.66
N SER A 213 -9.85 3.81 -29.83
CA SER A 213 -10.68 2.69 -30.30
C SER A 213 -12.07 3.22 -30.67
N THR A 214 -12.09 4.10 -31.68
CA THR A 214 -13.31 4.42 -32.44
C THR A 214 -13.32 3.60 -33.73
N ASP A 215 -13.34 2.29 -33.58
CA ASP A 215 -13.73 1.37 -34.62
C ASP A 215 -14.52 0.20 -33.99
N PHE A 216 -15.80 0.48 -33.75
CA PHE A 216 -16.89 -0.52 -33.74
C PHE A 216 -18.20 0.18 -34.08
#